data_f7ee1bd9183e06ec648b6d82ddeb65eb
#
_entry.id   f7ee1bd9183e06ec648b6d82ddeb65eb
#
_cell.length_a   1.000
_cell.length_b   1.000
_cell.length_c   1.000
_cell.angle_alpha   90.00
_cell.angle_beta   90.00
_cell.angle_gamma   90.00
#
_symmetry.space_group_name_H-M   'P 1'
#
loop_
_entity.id
_entity.type
_entity.pdbx_description
1 polymer ?
#
loop_
_entity_poly.entity_id
_entity_poly.type
_entity_poly.pdbx_seq_one_letter_code
_entity_poly.pdbx_strand_id
1 'polypeptide(L)'
;MMVVMLTRRLRCAAVVLVLALSGCGVDASSPPAGTGLPPPAEPAEAPALTRPPAGQVVPVGPIAEGVVADPVTGIVAVGLRDPFRLALVDGSSGEVRREVPLPGHLRHLQRAAPGGPVLVPAESADAVLQVGLPDGEVLSRVGVGDFPHDATATASGSVVVANEFGGTVSVVEDGRVVHTFGAATQPGGLAAVGERVGMVDVRENTLTVYDIARRERIAELPAGAGPTHSVADRRGRILVSDTRGDAIGVFTLDPQPRMLDRLPLPGSPYGLAYDTTRDRLWVTLTATNEVVGIDLGGDEPRVITRLPTIRQPNTVAVNPETGRLFVASPTEGAVQLIDPPRS
;
A
#
# COMPACT_ATOMS: atom_id res chain seq x y z
N MET A 1 62.71 -46.79 -59.25
CA MET A 1 62.09 -45.48 -59.50
C MET A 1 61.05 -45.27 -58.43
N MET A 2 61.43 -44.59 -57.37
CA MET A 2 60.73 -44.54 -56.12
C MET A 2 60.26 -43.06 -55.87
N VAL A 3 58.95 -42.83 -55.89
CA VAL A 3 58.39 -41.49 -55.67
C VAL A 3 57.98 -41.40 -54.22
N VAL A 4 58.64 -40.48 -53.53
CA VAL A 4 58.35 -40.13 -52.13
C VAL A 4 57.17 -39.15 -52.10
N MET A 5 56.06 -39.57 -51.53
CA MET A 5 54.93 -38.64 -51.23
C MET A 5 55.07 -38.07 -49.82
N LEU A 6 55.18 -36.74 -49.72
CA LEU A 6 55.24 -35.94 -48.49
C LEU A 6 53.84 -35.62 -48.07
N THR A 7 53.34 -36.17 -46.95
CA THR A 7 52.06 -35.84 -46.39
C THR A 7 52.19 -34.67 -45.41
N ARG A 8 51.60 -33.49 -45.76
CA ARG A 8 51.40 -32.34 -44.87
C ARG A 8 50.19 -32.61 -43.99
N ARG A 9 50.44 -32.65 -42.71
CA ARG A 9 49.34 -32.64 -41.71
C ARG A 9 48.81 -31.21 -41.51
N LEU A 10 47.54 -30.93 -41.90
CA LEU A 10 46.78 -29.73 -41.48
C LEU A 10 46.33 -29.93 -40.05
N ARG A 11 46.65 -28.98 -39.15
CA ARG A 11 46.12 -28.86 -37.86
C ARG A 11 44.86 -27.96 -37.97
N CYS A 12 43.66 -28.51 -37.82
CA CYS A 12 42.45 -27.75 -37.63
C CYS A 12 42.40 -27.22 -36.18
N ALA A 13 42.48 -25.91 -36.01
CA ALA A 13 42.14 -25.24 -34.73
C ALA A 13 40.63 -25.11 -34.67
N ALA A 14 40.02 -25.79 -33.72
CA ALA A 14 38.61 -25.60 -33.40
C ALA A 14 38.44 -24.31 -32.58
N VAL A 15 37.82 -23.32 -33.19
CA VAL A 15 37.36 -22.12 -32.47
C VAL A 15 36.03 -22.46 -31.79
N VAL A 16 36.02 -22.53 -30.45
CA VAL A 16 34.82 -22.67 -29.67
C VAL A 16 34.19 -21.27 -29.51
N LEU A 17 33.08 -21.05 -30.22
CA LEU A 17 32.27 -19.84 -30.10
C LEU A 17 31.38 -20.02 -28.89
N VAL A 18 31.69 -19.34 -27.77
CA VAL A 18 30.83 -19.25 -26.60
C VAL A 18 29.74 -18.21 -26.91
N LEU A 19 28.54 -18.67 -27.23
CA LEU A 19 27.34 -17.82 -27.27
C LEU A 19 26.94 -17.50 -25.85
N ALA A 20 27.22 -16.29 -25.40
CA ALA A 20 26.62 -15.72 -24.21
C ALA A 20 25.15 -15.42 -24.52
N LEU A 21 24.24 -16.23 -23.99
CA LEU A 21 22.81 -15.92 -23.93
C LEU A 21 22.63 -14.79 -22.91
N SER A 22 22.53 -13.55 -23.41
CA SER A 22 22.06 -12.43 -22.61
C SER A 22 20.55 -12.63 -22.34
N GLY A 23 20.23 -13.11 -21.17
CA GLY A 23 18.84 -13.11 -20.68
C GLY A 23 18.35 -11.66 -20.61
N CYS A 24 17.30 -11.33 -21.35
CA CYS A 24 16.56 -10.11 -21.14
C CYS A 24 15.90 -10.19 -19.76
N GLY A 25 16.58 -9.65 -18.75
CA GLY A 25 15.94 -9.25 -17.51
C GLY A 25 14.97 -8.13 -17.88
N VAL A 26 13.70 -8.27 -17.50
CA VAL A 26 12.75 -7.16 -17.48
C VAL A 26 13.32 -6.15 -16.49
N ASP A 27 13.86 -5.07 -17.02
CA ASP A 27 14.30 -3.93 -16.19
C ASP A 27 13.08 -3.41 -15.44
N ALA A 28 13.08 -3.60 -14.12
CA ALA A 28 12.26 -2.79 -13.24
C ALA A 28 12.66 -1.34 -13.51
N SER A 29 11.72 -0.55 -13.99
CA SER A 29 11.91 0.85 -14.34
C SER A 29 12.61 1.56 -13.19
N SER A 30 13.85 1.97 -13.36
CA SER A 30 14.59 2.73 -12.37
C SER A 30 13.90 4.07 -12.16
N PRO A 31 13.68 4.52 -10.92
CA PRO A 31 13.06 5.81 -10.66
C PRO A 31 13.90 6.94 -11.27
N PRO A 32 13.26 8.08 -11.63
CA PRO A 32 13.97 9.20 -12.23
C PRO A 32 15.10 9.68 -11.31
N ALA A 33 16.29 9.85 -11.86
CA ALA A 33 17.45 10.34 -11.15
C ALA A 33 17.28 11.83 -10.82
N GLY A 34 17.41 12.20 -9.52
CA GLY A 34 17.92 13.53 -9.27
C GLY A 34 17.27 14.48 -8.29
N THR A 35 16.73 14.07 -7.11
CA THR A 35 16.39 15.05 -6.07
C THR A 35 17.49 15.25 -5.02
N GLY A 36 18.54 14.42 -5.04
CA GLY A 36 19.55 14.38 -3.95
C GLY A 36 19.02 13.76 -2.65
N LEU A 37 17.73 13.45 -2.59
CA LEU A 37 17.10 12.75 -1.48
C LEU A 37 17.35 11.23 -1.57
N PRO A 38 17.37 10.51 -0.43
CA PRO A 38 17.43 9.07 -0.42
C PRO A 38 16.24 8.46 -1.18
N PRO A 39 16.32 7.20 -1.64
CA PRO A 39 15.19 6.53 -2.28
C PRO A 39 13.97 6.51 -1.34
N PRO A 40 12.74 6.31 -1.86
CA PRO A 40 11.56 6.14 -1.03
C PRO A 40 11.79 5.16 0.12
N ALA A 41 11.10 5.39 1.24
CA ALA A 41 11.17 4.45 2.35
C ALA A 41 10.36 3.19 2.01
N GLU A 42 10.98 2.04 2.23
CA GLU A 42 10.34 0.73 2.10
C GLU A 42 10.12 0.13 3.50
N PRO A 43 9.22 -0.85 3.64
CA PRO A 43 9.09 -1.57 4.89
C PRO A 43 10.43 -2.23 5.24
N ALA A 44 10.85 -2.17 6.50
CA ALA A 44 12.05 -2.88 6.92
C ALA A 44 11.90 -4.38 6.64
N GLU A 45 12.99 -5.04 6.23
CA GLU A 45 13.00 -6.50 6.15
C GLU A 45 12.82 -7.08 7.56
N ALA A 46 11.72 -7.80 7.75
CA ALA A 46 11.35 -8.32 9.05
C ALA A 46 12.26 -9.47 9.49
N PRO A 47 12.73 -9.50 10.74
CA PRO A 47 13.51 -10.60 11.28
C PRO A 47 12.68 -11.89 11.38
N ALA A 48 13.33 -13.01 11.67
CA ALA A 48 12.65 -14.24 12.05
C ALA A 48 11.76 -14.02 13.29
N LEU A 49 10.64 -14.71 13.35
CA LEU A 49 9.74 -14.62 14.50
C LEU A 49 10.41 -15.15 15.77
N THR A 50 10.34 -14.37 16.84
CA THR A 50 10.81 -14.75 18.18
C THR A 50 9.66 -15.17 19.12
N ARG A 51 8.43 -14.89 18.73
CA ARG A 51 7.18 -15.20 19.44
C ARG A 51 6.14 -15.71 18.44
N PRO A 52 5.23 -16.59 18.84
CA PRO A 52 4.08 -16.93 17.99
C PRO A 52 3.24 -15.71 17.68
N PRO A 53 2.68 -15.58 16.46
CA PRO A 53 1.70 -14.55 16.13
C PRO A 53 0.46 -14.65 17.04
N ALA A 54 -0.13 -13.49 17.36
CA ALA A 54 -1.38 -13.44 18.11
C ALA A 54 -2.57 -13.90 17.24
N GLY A 55 -3.59 -14.48 17.85
CA GLY A 55 -4.82 -14.86 17.15
C GLY A 55 -4.66 -15.99 16.13
N GLN A 56 -5.31 -15.89 14.99
CA GLN A 56 -5.34 -16.90 13.94
C GLN A 56 -4.63 -16.44 12.68
N VAL A 57 -3.83 -17.31 12.08
CA VAL A 57 -3.17 -17.09 10.78
C VAL A 57 -3.88 -17.92 9.72
N VAL A 58 -4.33 -17.30 8.64
CA VAL A 58 -5.07 -17.92 7.56
C VAL A 58 -4.31 -17.74 6.25
N PRO A 59 -3.89 -18.82 5.58
CA PRO A 59 -3.33 -18.73 4.24
C PRO A 59 -4.39 -18.21 3.26
N VAL A 60 -4.04 -17.22 2.44
CA VAL A 60 -4.95 -16.65 1.44
C VAL A 60 -4.38 -16.70 0.03
N GLY A 61 -3.08 -16.89 -0.12
CA GLY A 61 -2.39 -16.99 -1.40
C GLY A 61 -1.07 -16.22 -1.42
N PRO A 62 -0.23 -16.48 -2.43
CA PRO A 62 1.11 -15.90 -2.50
C PRO A 62 1.10 -14.37 -2.57
N ILE A 63 2.05 -13.77 -1.87
CA ILE A 63 2.31 -12.31 -1.85
C ILE A 63 1.03 -11.55 -1.51
N ALA A 64 0.43 -11.88 -0.34
CA ALA A 64 -0.72 -11.16 0.22
C ALA A 64 -0.25 -9.79 0.74
N GLU A 65 -0.75 -8.69 0.13
CA GLU A 65 -0.25 -7.35 0.47
C GLU A 65 -1.41 -6.41 0.85
N GLY A 66 -2.08 -5.76 -0.01
CA GLY A 66 -3.18 -4.86 0.37
C GLY A 66 -4.28 -5.54 1.18
N VAL A 67 -4.78 -4.91 2.24
CA VAL A 67 -5.91 -5.42 3.03
C VAL A 67 -6.87 -4.30 3.43
N VAL A 68 -8.17 -4.54 3.29
CA VAL A 68 -9.23 -3.66 3.79
C VAL A 68 -10.40 -4.48 4.34
N ALA A 69 -10.96 -4.06 5.47
CA ALA A 69 -12.11 -4.72 6.10
C ALA A 69 -13.37 -3.87 5.96
N ASP A 70 -14.47 -4.49 5.59
CA ASP A 70 -15.75 -3.82 5.51
C ASP A 70 -16.67 -4.21 6.69
N PRO A 71 -17.13 -3.23 7.51
CA PRO A 71 -17.95 -3.52 8.67
C PRO A 71 -19.39 -3.93 8.31
N VAL A 72 -19.90 -3.51 7.16
CA VAL A 72 -21.29 -3.76 6.75
C VAL A 72 -21.48 -5.18 6.27
N THR A 73 -20.59 -5.66 5.39
CA THR A 73 -20.67 -7.01 4.82
C THR A 73 -19.90 -8.04 5.65
N GLY A 74 -19.00 -7.59 6.54
CA GLY A 74 -18.09 -8.47 7.27
C GLY A 74 -16.97 -9.07 6.40
N ILE A 75 -16.86 -8.64 5.16
CA ILE A 75 -15.83 -9.10 4.21
C ILE A 75 -14.51 -8.34 4.43
N VAL A 76 -13.43 -9.08 4.32
CA VAL A 76 -12.06 -8.56 4.25
C VAL A 76 -11.53 -8.81 2.84
N ALA A 77 -11.20 -7.75 2.13
CA ALA A 77 -10.59 -7.86 0.81
C ALA A 77 -9.07 -7.84 0.95
N VAL A 78 -8.41 -8.80 0.30
CA VAL A 78 -6.95 -9.00 0.35
C VAL A 78 -6.40 -9.07 -1.05
N GLY A 79 -5.41 -8.23 -1.36
CA GLY A 79 -4.71 -8.25 -2.63
C GLY A 79 -3.69 -9.39 -2.69
N LEU A 80 -3.69 -10.15 -3.79
CA LEU A 80 -2.71 -11.20 -4.08
C LEU A 80 -1.94 -10.82 -5.34
N ARG A 81 -0.61 -10.97 -5.31
CA ARG A 81 0.23 -10.53 -6.44
C ARG A 81 0.70 -11.67 -7.35
N ASP A 82 0.44 -12.92 -7.01
CA ASP A 82 0.78 -14.07 -7.85
C ASP A 82 -0.22 -15.23 -7.66
N PRO A 83 -1.14 -15.45 -8.59
CA PRO A 83 -1.56 -14.54 -9.66
C PRO A 83 -2.33 -13.32 -9.12
N PHE A 84 -2.44 -12.26 -9.93
CA PHE A 84 -3.15 -11.03 -9.54
C PHE A 84 -4.61 -11.29 -9.24
N ARG A 85 -5.02 -11.17 -7.98
CA ARG A 85 -6.38 -11.43 -7.52
C ARG A 85 -6.74 -10.56 -6.33
N LEU A 86 -8.02 -10.36 -6.12
CA LEU A 86 -8.58 -9.87 -4.88
C LEU A 86 -9.29 -11.05 -4.19
N ALA A 87 -8.76 -11.51 -3.07
CA ALA A 87 -9.44 -12.51 -2.24
C ALA A 87 -10.45 -11.82 -1.33
N LEU A 88 -11.69 -12.27 -1.35
CA LEU A 88 -12.76 -11.86 -0.45
C LEU A 88 -12.87 -12.88 0.67
N VAL A 89 -12.47 -12.50 1.86
CA VAL A 89 -12.35 -13.36 3.04
C VAL A 89 -13.47 -13.03 4.03
N ASP A 90 -14.10 -14.03 4.59
CA ASP A 90 -15.02 -13.84 5.71
C ASP A 90 -14.24 -13.39 6.95
N GLY A 91 -14.51 -12.18 7.43
CA GLY A 91 -13.77 -11.57 8.55
C GLY A 91 -14.00 -12.28 9.89
N SER A 92 -15.02 -13.12 10.02
CA SER A 92 -15.30 -13.89 11.25
C SER A 92 -14.56 -15.21 11.30
N SER A 93 -14.55 -15.96 10.20
CA SER A 93 -13.96 -17.30 10.11
C SER A 93 -12.57 -17.33 9.49
N GLY A 94 -12.23 -16.35 8.66
CA GLY A 94 -11.02 -16.36 7.85
C GLY A 94 -11.15 -17.16 6.55
N GLU A 95 -12.34 -17.70 6.23
CA GLU A 95 -12.57 -18.48 5.02
C GLU A 95 -12.53 -17.60 3.78
N VAL A 96 -11.77 -17.98 2.75
CA VAL A 96 -11.81 -17.32 1.44
C VAL A 96 -13.13 -17.68 0.75
N ARG A 97 -14.02 -16.70 0.62
CA ARG A 97 -15.34 -16.86 0.01
C ARG A 97 -15.28 -16.77 -1.51
N ARG A 98 -14.41 -15.92 -2.02
CA ARG A 98 -14.29 -15.68 -3.45
C ARG A 98 -12.93 -15.10 -3.79
N GLU A 99 -12.47 -15.36 -5.01
CA GLU A 99 -11.34 -14.69 -5.64
C GLU A 99 -11.79 -13.97 -6.90
N VAL A 100 -11.41 -12.71 -7.04
CA VAL A 100 -11.70 -11.87 -8.20
C VAL A 100 -10.41 -11.68 -8.99
N PRO A 101 -10.32 -12.13 -10.25
CA PRO A 101 -9.14 -11.90 -11.08
C PRO A 101 -8.93 -10.40 -11.31
N LEU A 102 -7.68 -9.94 -11.21
CA LEU A 102 -7.30 -8.56 -11.45
C LEU A 102 -6.42 -8.44 -12.68
N PRO A 103 -6.45 -7.30 -13.39
CA PRO A 103 -5.63 -7.07 -14.57
C PRO A 103 -4.16 -6.77 -14.26
N GLY A 104 -3.84 -6.42 -13.01
CA GLY A 104 -2.52 -6.05 -12.54
C GLY A 104 -2.38 -6.28 -11.05
N HIS A 105 -1.14 -6.22 -10.54
CA HIS A 105 -0.88 -6.29 -9.11
C HIS A 105 -1.30 -5.00 -8.40
N LEU A 106 -1.43 -5.09 -7.08
CA LEU A 106 -1.76 -3.97 -6.20
C LEU A 106 -0.93 -4.06 -4.91
N ARG A 107 -0.82 -2.93 -4.19
CA ARG A 107 -0.22 -2.86 -2.85
C ARG A 107 -1.17 -2.33 -1.81
N HIS A 108 -2.05 -1.41 -2.19
CA HIS A 108 -2.97 -0.75 -1.27
C HIS A 108 -4.41 -0.99 -1.67
N LEU A 109 -5.28 -1.02 -0.65
CA LEU A 109 -6.71 -1.13 -0.81
C LEU A 109 -7.40 -0.17 0.15
N GLN A 110 -8.38 0.56 -0.35
CA GLN A 110 -9.29 1.35 0.47
C GLN A 110 -10.74 1.02 0.12
N ARG A 111 -11.69 1.47 0.93
CA ARG A 111 -13.12 1.42 0.62
C ARG A 111 -13.57 2.82 0.23
N ALA A 112 -14.45 2.91 -0.77
CA ALA A 112 -15.08 4.18 -1.09
C ALA A 112 -16.02 4.64 0.04
N ALA A 113 -16.73 3.69 0.68
CA ALA A 113 -17.64 3.91 1.79
C ALA A 113 -17.85 2.61 2.59
N PRO A 114 -18.49 2.63 3.77
CA PRO A 114 -19.01 1.43 4.39
C PRO A 114 -19.98 0.68 3.46
N GLY A 115 -19.78 -0.63 3.29
CA GLY A 115 -20.50 -1.46 2.31
C GLY A 115 -19.82 -1.54 0.93
N GLY A 116 -18.71 -0.85 0.74
CA GLY A 116 -17.96 -0.84 -0.53
C GLY A 116 -18.35 0.31 -1.47
N PRO A 117 -17.88 0.32 -2.70
CA PRO A 117 -16.95 -0.66 -3.25
C PRO A 117 -15.53 -0.58 -2.67
N VAL A 118 -14.76 -1.65 -2.89
CA VAL A 118 -13.31 -1.64 -2.69
C VAL A 118 -12.66 -0.93 -3.86
N LEU A 119 -11.79 0.01 -3.57
CA LEU A 119 -10.95 0.70 -4.55
C LEU A 119 -9.67 -0.12 -4.75
N VAL A 120 -9.42 -0.54 -5.97
CA VAL A 120 -8.31 -1.41 -6.35
C VAL A 120 -7.45 -0.71 -7.40
N PRO A 121 -6.35 -0.06 -6.99
CA PRO A 121 -5.37 0.45 -7.93
C PRO A 121 -4.56 -0.72 -8.50
N ALA A 122 -4.80 -1.05 -9.77
CA ALA A 122 -4.10 -2.12 -10.47
C ALA A 122 -2.85 -1.55 -11.14
N GLU A 123 -1.73 -1.53 -10.40
CA GLU A 123 -0.49 -0.83 -10.70
C GLU A 123 0.03 -1.13 -12.11
N SER A 124 0.24 -2.40 -12.45
CA SER A 124 0.78 -2.80 -13.77
C SER A 124 -0.24 -2.77 -14.92
N ALA A 125 -1.45 -2.32 -14.66
CA ALA A 125 -2.51 -2.18 -15.66
C ALA A 125 -2.96 -0.72 -15.85
N ASP A 126 -2.31 0.24 -15.20
CA ASP A 126 -2.60 1.67 -15.25
C ASP A 126 -4.10 1.97 -15.08
N ALA A 127 -4.74 1.27 -14.16
CA ALA A 127 -6.18 1.35 -13.96
C ALA A 127 -6.58 1.29 -12.49
N VAL A 128 -7.64 1.99 -12.13
CA VAL A 128 -8.34 1.80 -10.86
C VAL A 128 -9.64 1.02 -11.12
N LEU A 129 -9.90 0.01 -10.30
CA LEU A 129 -11.15 -0.74 -10.31
C LEU A 129 -11.96 -0.41 -9.06
N GLN A 130 -13.28 -0.52 -9.20
CA GLN A 130 -14.21 -0.54 -8.07
C GLN A 130 -14.85 -1.94 -8.01
N VAL A 131 -14.64 -2.63 -6.91
CA VAL A 131 -15.14 -4.01 -6.72
C VAL A 131 -16.21 -4.01 -5.64
N GLY A 132 -17.40 -4.41 -6.01
CA GLY A 132 -18.56 -4.47 -5.13
C GLY A 132 -18.43 -5.56 -4.06
N LEU A 133 -18.97 -5.32 -2.88
CA LEU A 133 -19.06 -6.29 -1.78
C LEU A 133 -20.53 -6.67 -1.52
N PRO A 134 -20.81 -7.91 -1.09
CA PRO A 134 -19.86 -9.02 -0.82
C PRO A 134 -19.49 -9.84 -2.06
N ASP A 135 -20.10 -9.57 -3.23
CA ASP A 135 -20.13 -10.50 -4.36
C ASP A 135 -18.88 -10.42 -5.25
N GLY A 136 -18.05 -9.39 -5.10
CA GLY A 136 -16.83 -9.22 -5.89
C GLY A 136 -17.10 -8.86 -7.38
N GLU A 137 -18.24 -8.25 -7.68
CA GLU A 137 -18.52 -7.74 -9.01
C GLU A 137 -17.61 -6.56 -9.33
N VAL A 138 -16.99 -6.55 -10.51
CA VAL A 138 -16.24 -5.40 -10.99
C VAL A 138 -17.23 -4.36 -11.53
N LEU A 139 -17.52 -3.35 -10.71
CA LEU A 139 -18.51 -2.31 -11.02
C LEU A 139 -17.98 -1.29 -12.03
N SER A 140 -16.67 -0.99 -11.95
CA SER A 140 -16.01 -0.09 -12.91
C SER A 140 -14.53 -0.44 -13.04
N ARG A 141 -13.95 -0.08 -14.19
CA ARG A 141 -12.53 -0.06 -14.47
C ARG A 141 -12.21 1.19 -15.27
N VAL A 142 -11.35 2.04 -14.74
CA VAL A 142 -10.98 3.31 -15.36
C VAL A 142 -9.47 3.36 -15.55
N GLY A 143 -9.02 3.62 -16.78
CA GLY A 143 -7.62 3.93 -17.07
C GLY A 143 -7.25 5.26 -16.42
N VAL A 144 -6.13 5.28 -15.71
CA VAL A 144 -5.60 6.45 -15.00
C VAL A 144 -4.16 6.73 -15.44
N GLY A 145 -3.34 7.39 -14.62
CA GLY A 145 -1.91 7.58 -14.94
C GLY A 145 -1.08 6.33 -14.69
N ASP A 146 0.22 6.44 -14.99
CA ASP A 146 1.19 5.34 -14.89
C ASP A 146 1.38 4.88 -13.44
N PHE A 147 1.20 3.59 -13.22
CA PHE A 147 1.40 2.87 -11.98
C PHE A 147 0.57 3.44 -10.80
N PRO A 148 -0.78 3.32 -10.83
CA PRO A 148 -1.63 3.76 -9.73
C PRO A 148 -1.35 2.95 -8.46
N HIS A 149 -0.90 3.63 -7.40
CA HIS A 149 -0.41 3.00 -6.17
C HIS A 149 -1.45 2.96 -5.05
N ASP A 150 -2.17 4.05 -4.85
CA ASP A 150 -3.25 4.15 -3.86
C ASP A 150 -4.46 4.89 -4.43
N ALA A 151 -5.64 4.62 -3.87
CA ALA A 151 -6.88 5.28 -4.26
C ALA A 151 -7.78 5.50 -3.04
N THR A 152 -8.32 6.72 -2.92
CA THR A 152 -9.24 7.10 -1.85
C THR A 152 -10.50 7.74 -2.42
N ALA A 153 -11.60 7.81 -1.65
CA ALA A 153 -12.81 8.51 -2.05
C ALA A 153 -13.09 9.72 -1.17
N THR A 154 -13.52 10.83 -1.78
CA THR A 154 -14.00 12.01 -1.07
C THR A 154 -15.42 11.82 -0.56
N ALA A 155 -15.91 12.75 0.24
CA ALA A 155 -17.29 12.74 0.74
C ALA A 155 -18.35 12.83 -0.37
N SER A 156 -18.03 13.48 -1.49
CA SER A 156 -18.91 13.55 -2.67
C SER A 156 -18.87 12.26 -3.53
N GLY A 157 -17.94 11.33 -3.24
CA GLY A 157 -17.76 10.09 -4.01
C GLY A 157 -16.78 10.17 -5.16
N SER A 158 -16.08 11.29 -5.34
CA SER A 158 -14.97 11.37 -6.29
C SER A 158 -13.84 10.44 -5.85
N VAL A 159 -13.35 9.58 -6.74
CA VAL A 159 -12.21 8.69 -6.47
C VAL A 159 -10.92 9.39 -6.89
N VAL A 160 -9.98 9.51 -5.96
CA VAL A 160 -8.68 10.15 -6.19
C VAL A 160 -7.61 9.06 -6.21
N VAL A 161 -6.77 9.06 -7.23
CA VAL A 161 -5.78 8.01 -7.49
C VAL A 161 -4.39 8.61 -7.61
N ALA A 162 -3.45 8.10 -6.81
CA ALA A 162 -2.03 8.46 -6.87
C ALA A 162 -1.32 7.58 -7.92
N ASN A 163 -0.83 8.19 -9.00
CA ASN A 163 -0.13 7.49 -10.07
C ASN A 163 1.39 7.62 -9.84
N GLU A 164 1.97 6.62 -9.20
CA GLU A 164 3.28 6.68 -8.57
C GLU A 164 4.40 7.05 -9.53
N PHE A 165 4.49 6.37 -10.69
CA PHE A 165 5.54 6.64 -11.68
C PHE A 165 5.14 7.68 -12.71
N GLY A 166 3.84 7.97 -12.83
CA GLY A 166 3.33 9.07 -13.65
C GLY A 166 3.52 10.45 -13.03
N GLY A 167 3.86 10.55 -11.73
CA GLY A 167 3.99 11.83 -11.03
C GLY A 167 2.71 12.65 -11.01
N THR A 168 1.54 11.99 -11.03
CA THR A 168 0.25 12.65 -11.17
C THR A 168 -0.77 12.13 -10.16
N VAL A 169 -1.83 12.91 -9.91
CA VAL A 169 -2.98 12.48 -9.12
C VAL A 169 -4.23 12.65 -9.98
N SER A 170 -4.91 11.54 -10.29
CA SER A 170 -6.13 11.53 -11.10
C SER A 170 -7.37 11.65 -10.23
N VAL A 171 -8.38 12.40 -10.69
CA VAL A 171 -9.72 12.47 -10.11
C VAL A 171 -10.68 11.77 -11.05
N VAL A 172 -11.38 10.76 -10.55
CA VAL A 172 -12.33 9.93 -11.29
C VAL A 172 -13.74 10.17 -10.77
N GLU A 173 -14.63 10.54 -11.66
CA GLU A 173 -16.06 10.73 -11.41
C GLU A 173 -16.85 10.05 -12.54
N ASP A 174 -17.98 9.42 -12.25
CA ASP A 174 -18.85 8.78 -13.23
C ASP A 174 -18.10 7.86 -14.22
N GLY A 175 -17.14 7.08 -13.71
CA GLY A 175 -16.37 6.10 -14.49
C GLY A 175 -15.35 6.69 -15.47
N ARG A 176 -14.93 7.93 -15.31
CA ARG A 176 -13.93 8.60 -16.15
C ARG A 176 -13.02 9.55 -15.37
N VAL A 177 -11.82 9.77 -15.85
CA VAL A 177 -10.93 10.82 -15.33
C VAL A 177 -11.49 12.18 -15.73
N VAL A 178 -11.81 13.02 -14.75
CA VAL A 178 -12.33 14.38 -14.95
C VAL A 178 -11.30 15.46 -14.72
N HIS A 179 -10.24 15.14 -13.96
CA HIS A 179 -9.12 16.04 -13.70
C HIS A 179 -7.85 15.26 -13.38
N THR A 180 -6.69 15.85 -13.65
CA THR A 180 -5.39 15.31 -13.28
C THR A 180 -4.51 16.43 -12.75
N PHE A 181 -4.07 16.30 -11.51
CA PHE A 181 -3.02 17.15 -10.94
C PHE A 181 -1.66 16.63 -11.39
N GLY A 182 -0.80 17.53 -11.85
CA GLY A 182 0.60 17.24 -12.14
C GLY A 182 1.53 17.68 -11.03
N ALA A 183 2.83 17.58 -11.28
CA ALA A 183 3.90 18.10 -10.45
C ALA A 183 4.11 17.41 -9.08
N ALA A 184 3.67 16.15 -8.92
CA ALA A 184 4.23 15.25 -7.91
C ALA A 184 5.46 14.53 -8.50
N THR A 185 6.35 14.03 -7.64
CA THR A 185 7.50 13.23 -8.10
C THR A 185 7.18 11.75 -8.02
N GLN A 186 6.69 11.28 -6.88
CA GLN A 186 6.32 9.89 -6.66
C GLN A 186 5.16 9.82 -5.65
N PRO A 187 3.92 10.09 -6.12
CA PRO A 187 2.74 10.09 -5.27
C PRO A 187 2.43 8.66 -4.77
N GLY A 188 2.29 8.51 -3.46
CA GLY A 188 2.02 7.25 -2.77
C GLY A 188 0.70 7.27 -2.00
N GLY A 189 0.76 7.20 -0.66
CA GLY A 189 -0.41 7.08 0.21
C GLY A 189 -1.39 8.25 0.13
N LEU A 190 -2.68 7.95 0.09
CA LEU A 190 -3.78 8.91 0.03
C LEU A 190 -4.71 8.80 1.23
N ALA A 191 -5.18 9.93 1.75
CA ALA A 191 -6.29 9.96 2.71
C ALA A 191 -7.20 11.16 2.46
N ALA A 192 -8.52 10.95 2.52
CA ALA A 192 -9.53 11.98 2.29
C ALA A 192 -10.17 12.45 3.61
N VAL A 193 -10.37 13.77 3.72
CA VAL A 193 -11.13 14.43 4.78
C VAL A 193 -12.12 15.38 4.12
N GLY A 194 -13.39 14.97 4.03
CA GLY A 194 -14.40 15.69 3.24
C GLY A 194 -14.00 15.73 1.76
N GLU A 195 -13.86 16.93 1.21
CA GLU A 195 -13.39 17.15 -0.17
C GLU A 195 -11.89 17.46 -0.26
N ARG A 196 -11.17 17.42 0.86
CA ARG A 196 -9.71 17.56 0.86
C ARG A 196 -9.03 16.22 0.91
N VAL A 197 -7.98 16.08 0.13
CA VAL A 197 -7.17 14.87 0.06
C VAL A 197 -5.72 15.23 0.35
N GLY A 198 -5.12 14.52 1.32
CA GLY A 198 -3.68 14.53 1.54
C GLY A 198 -3.04 13.40 0.73
N MET A 199 -1.99 13.72 0.00
CA MET A 199 -1.18 12.80 -0.78
C MET A 199 0.26 12.82 -0.28
N VAL A 200 0.77 11.68 0.12
CA VAL A 200 2.19 11.51 0.49
C VAL A 200 3.02 11.39 -0.78
N ASP A 201 3.94 12.32 -1.02
CA ASP A 201 5.00 12.13 -2.01
C ASP A 201 6.18 11.42 -1.34
N VAL A 202 6.34 10.14 -1.66
CA VAL A 202 7.35 9.29 -1.01
C VAL A 202 8.77 9.61 -1.46
N ARG A 203 8.93 10.33 -2.58
CA ARG A 203 10.21 10.76 -3.10
C ARG A 203 10.66 12.09 -2.52
N GLU A 204 9.73 13.04 -2.39
CA GLU A 204 9.99 14.39 -1.85
C GLU A 204 9.85 14.45 -0.33
N ASN A 205 9.34 13.40 0.29
CA ASN A 205 9.05 13.33 1.73
C ASN A 205 8.06 14.42 2.18
N THR A 206 7.03 14.65 1.38
CA THR A 206 6.02 15.68 1.65
C THR A 206 4.62 15.11 1.75
N LEU A 207 3.72 15.88 2.37
CA LEU A 207 2.27 15.72 2.30
C LEU A 207 1.72 16.89 1.47
N THR A 208 1.25 16.61 0.27
CA THR A 208 0.56 17.59 -0.57
C THR A 208 -0.94 17.51 -0.33
N VAL A 209 -1.58 18.67 -0.16
CA VAL A 209 -3.01 18.76 0.10
C VAL A 209 -3.74 19.35 -1.10
N TYR A 210 -4.77 18.65 -1.57
CA TYR A 210 -5.64 19.04 -2.66
C TYR A 210 -7.05 19.34 -2.17
N ASP A 211 -7.70 20.34 -2.73
CA ASP A 211 -9.15 20.56 -2.68
C ASP A 211 -9.75 19.99 -3.98
N ILE A 212 -10.43 18.86 -3.85
CA ILE A 212 -10.92 18.13 -5.03
C ILE A 212 -12.11 18.83 -5.68
N ALA A 213 -13.00 19.41 -4.86
CA ALA A 213 -14.16 20.15 -5.36
C ALA A 213 -13.76 21.40 -6.17
N ARG A 214 -12.67 22.08 -5.75
CA ARG A 214 -12.12 23.24 -6.46
C ARG A 214 -11.09 22.90 -7.51
N ARG A 215 -10.59 21.65 -7.51
CA ARG A 215 -9.49 21.20 -8.37
C ARG A 215 -8.22 22.03 -8.18
N GLU A 216 -7.88 22.28 -6.91
CA GLU A 216 -6.74 23.11 -6.51
C GLU A 216 -5.77 22.34 -5.61
N ARG A 217 -4.47 22.54 -5.82
CA ARG A 217 -3.43 22.18 -4.86
C ARG A 217 -3.30 23.34 -3.86
N ILE A 218 -3.56 23.09 -2.57
CA ILE A 218 -3.64 24.13 -1.55
C ILE A 218 -2.43 24.22 -0.64
N ALA A 219 -1.68 23.12 -0.47
CA ALA A 219 -0.47 23.13 0.35
C ALA A 219 0.47 21.97 0.02
N GLU A 220 1.73 22.15 0.41
CA GLU A 220 2.72 21.09 0.50
C GLU A 220 3.49 21.26 1.81
N LEU A 221 3.59 20.19 2.58
CA LEU A 221 4.13 20.21 3.94
C LEU A 221 5.24 19.16 4.06
N PRO A 222 6.33 19.41 4.78
CA PRO A 222 7.27 18.35 5.13
C PRO A 222 6.56 17.25 5.93
N ALA A 223 6.77 15.97 5.57
CA ALA A 223 6.08 14.83 6.17
C ALA A 223 7.00 13.84 6.90
N GLY A 224 8.29 14.14 7.00
CA GLY A 224 9.24 13.31 7.74
C GLY A 224 10.50 12.99 6.95
N ALA A 225 11.17 11.90 7.34
CA ALA A 225 12.40 11.43 6.70
C ALA A 225 12.15 10.35 5.63
N GLY A 226 10.97 9.73 5.65
CA GLY A 226 10.53 8.72 4.69
C GLY A 226 9.08 8.36 4.94
N PRO A 227 8.15 9.30 4.67
CA PRO A 227 6.72 9.04 4.81
C PRO A 227 6.26 8.03 3.75
N THR A 228 5.27 7.18 4.09
CA THR A 228 4.77 6.12 3.19
C THR A 228 3.26 6.10 3.08
N HIS A 229 2.54 5.84 4.16
CA HIS A 229 1.09 5.67 4.17
C HIS A 229 0.38 6.77 4.94
N SER A 230 -0.91 6.93 4.66
CA SER A 230 -1.76 7.86 5.40
C SER A 230 -3.16 7.30 5.63
N VAL A 231 -3.78 7.71 6.74
CA VAL A 231 -5.19 7.47 7.02
C VAL A 231 -5.81 8.71 7.64
N ALA A 232 -7.10 8.91 7.41
CA ALA A 232 -7.86 9.97 8.08
C ALA A 232 -8.47 9.47 9.39
N ASP A 233 -8.57 10.34 10.39
CA ASP A 233 -9.28 10.09 11.62
C ASP A 233 -10.64 10.82 11.68
N ARG A 234 -11.45 10.48 12.69
CA ARG A 234 -12.78 11.09 12.88
C ARG A 234 -12.76 12.57 13.28
N ARG A 235 -11.58 13.12 13.60
CA ARG A 235 -11.38 14.55 13.88
C ARG A 235 -10.97 15.35 12.65
N GLY A 236 -10.94 14.71 11.48
CA GLY A 236 -10.51 15.34 10.24
C GLY A 236 -9.01 15.61 10.17
N ARG A 237 -8.20 14.79 10.87
CA ARG A 237 -6.74 14.81 10.77
C ARG A 237 -6.27 13.71 9.85
N ILE A 238 -5.11 13.91 9.23
CA ILE A 238 -4.39 12.86 8.52
C ILE A 238 -3.22 12.40 9.38
N LEU A 239 -3.10 11.08 9.54
CA LEU A 239 -2.03 10.40 10.22
C LEU A 239 -1.13 9.78 9.17
N VAL A 240 0.16 10.06 9.21
CA VAL A 240 1.16 9.63 8.21
C VAL A 240 2.21 8.78 8.89
N SER A 241 2.50 7.59 8.37
CA SER A 241 3.65 6.80 8.81
C SER A 241 4.94 7.38 8.21
N ASP A 242 5.82 7.88 9.06
CA ASP A 242 7.19 8.24 8.71
C ASP A 242 8.10 7.03 8.97
N THR A 243 8.12 6.10 8.00
CA THR A 243 8.74 4.78 8.13
C THR A 243 10.23 4.86 8.47
N ARG A 244 10.98 5.70 7.77
CA ARG A 244 12.42 5.89 8.04
C ARG A 244 12.66 6.79 9.25
N GLY A 245 11.72 7.68 9.56
CA GLY A 245 11.82 8.60 10.69
C GLY A 245 11.30 8.01 12.01
N ASP A 246 10.85 6.73 12.02
CA ASP A 246 10.34 6.05 13.21
C ASP A 246 9.28 6.86 13.97
N ALA A 247 8.26 7.35 13.24
CA ALA A 247 7.23 8.20 13.83
C ALA A 247 5.89 8.15 13.07
N ILE A 248 4.86 8.69 13.70
CA ILE A 248 3.59 9.03 13.08
C ILE A 248 3.46 10.56 13.08
N GLY A 249 3.35 11.15 11.88
CA GLY A 249 3.01 12.56 11.71
C GLY A 249 1.51 12.76 11.80
N VAL A 250 1.06 13.81 12.49
CA VAL A 250 -0.34 14.19 12.63
C VAL A 250 -0.57 15.54 11.96
N PHE A 251 -1.46 15.59 10.99
CA PHE A 251 -1.71 16.79 10.19
C PHE A 251 -3.17 17.20 10.25
N THR A 252 -3.44 18.51 10.29
CA THR A 252 -4.75 19.04 9.95
C THR A 252 -4.76 19.57 8.52
N LEU A 253 -5.90 19.41 7.83
CA LEU A 253 -6.10 19.98 6.50
C LEU A 253 -6.93 21.26 6.54
N ASP A 254 -7.62 21.54 7.65
CA ASP A 254 -8.57 22.66 7.78
C ASP A 254 -8.33 23.41 9.10
N PRO A 255 -8.50 24.76 9.15
CA PRO A 255 -8.69 25.67 8.00
C PRO A 255 -7.42 25.92 7.19
N GLN A 256 -6.24 25.74 7.79
CA GLN A 256 -4.93 25.83 7.16
C GLN A 256 -4.16 24.52 7.35
N PRO A 257 -3.74 23.87 6.27
CA PRO A 257 -2.93 22.66 6.36
C PRO A 257 -1.64 22.92 7.15
N ARG A 258 -1.36 22.07 8.14
CA ARG A 258 -0.11 22.07 8.93
C ARG A 258 0.07 20.77 9.68
N MET A 259 1.30 20.47 10.04
CA MET A 259 1.60 19.45 11.03
C MET A 259 1.15 19.92 12.42
N LEU A 260 0.45 19.07 13.14
CA LEU A 260 0.00 19.31 14.51
C LEU A 260 0.96 18.67 15.53
N ASP A 261 1.43 17.46 15.21
CA ASP A 261 2.22 16.66 16.15
C ASP A 261 3.06 15.62 15.38
N ARG A 262 4.07 15.09 16.06
CA ARG A 262 4.90 13.98 15.60
C ARG A 262 5.15 13.00 16.75
N LEU A 263 4.46 11.86 16.71
CA LEU A 263 4.54 10.81 17.71
C LEU A 263 5.70 9.85 17.40
N PRO A 264 6.76 9.77 18.21
CA PRO A 264 7.83 8.79 18.05
C PRO A 264 7.29 7.36 18.17
N LEU A 265 7.60 6.50 17.20
CA LEU A 265 7.20 5.10 17.16
C LEU A 265 8.29 4.24 16.51
N PRO A 266 9.37 3.90 17.24
CA PRO A 266 10.45 3.09 16.71
C PRO A 266 10.01 1.69 16.27
N GLY A 267 10.57 1.20 15.18
CA GLY A 267 10.31 -0.13 14.63
C GLY A 267 9.86 -0.14 13.17
N SER A 268 10.14 0.93 12.43
CA SER A 268 9.74 1.08 11.03
C SER A 268 8.22 1.00 10.85
N PRO A 269 7.47 2.02 11.34
CA PRO A 269 6.01 2.08 11.20
C PRO A 269 5.64 2.12 9.73
N TYR A 270 4.71 1.24 9.29
CA TYR A 270 4.38 1.11 7.88
C TYR A 270 2.87 1.14 7.62
N GLY A 271 2.17 0.01 7.68
CA GLY A 271 0.73 -0.05 7.46
C GLY A 271 -0.07 0.63 8.56
N LEU A 272 -1.13 1.33 8.19
CA LEU A 272 -2.00 2.08 9.08
C LEU A 272 -3.46 1.64 8.92
N ALA A 273 -4.18 1.54 10.04
CA ALA A 273 -5.64 1.41 10.05
C ALA A 273 -6.25 2.20 11.21
N TYR A 274 -7.34 2.91 10.97
CA TYR A 274 -8.02 3.69 12.00
C TYR A 274 -9.36 3.08 12.40
N ASP A 275 -9.49 2.76 13.68
CA ASP A 275 -10.73 2.32 14.32
C ASP A 275 -11.58 3.54 14.71
N THR A 276 -12.58 3.83 13.91
CA THR A 276 -13.46 4.99 14.10
C THR A 276 -14.32 4.87 15.33
N THR A 277 -14.65 3.66 15.78
CA THR A 277 -15.49 3.41 16.97
C THR A 277 -14.72 3.65 18.26
N ARG A 278 -13.45 3.20 18.31
CA ARG A 278 -12.64 3.26 19.53
C ARG A 278 -11.64 4.42 19.54
N ASP A 279 -11.62 5.27 18.50
CA ASP A 279 -10.65 6.36 18.31
C ASP A 279 -9.19 5.87 18.45
N ARG A 280 -8.89 4.80 17.73
CA ARG A 280 -7.60 4.10 17.85
C ARG A 280 -6.91 3.97 16.51
N LEU A 281 -5.64 4.35 16.44
CA LEU A 281 -4.78 4.05 15.32
C LEU A 281 -4.06 2.72 15.55
N TRP A 282 -4.10 1.85 14.54
CA TRP A 282 -3.32 0.62 14.47
C TRP A 282 -2.18 0.79 13.47
N VAL A 283 -0.96 0.43 13.88
CA VAL A 283 0.25 0.62 13.09
C VAL A 283 1.04 -0.67 13.07
N THR A 284 1.41 -1.15 11.90
CA THR A 284 2.38 -2.26 11.80
C THR A 284 3.80 -1.75 11.95
N LEU A 285 4.62 -2.50 12.68
CA LEU A 285 6.05 -2.26 12.83
C LEU A 285 6.82 -3.40 12.14
N THR A 286 7.31 -3.15 10.94
CA THR A 286 7.91 -4.19 10.10
C THR A 286 9.25 -4.67 10.65
N ALA A 287 10.04 -3.82 11.32
CA ALA A 287 11.31 -4.20 11.92
C ALA A 287 11.17 -5.11 13.14
N THR A 288 9.98 -5.22 13.76
CA THR A 288 9.77 -5.98 15.01
C THR A 288 8.69 -7.05 14.94
N ASN A 289 7.99 -7.18 13.78
CA ASN A 289 6.83 -8.07 13.61
C ASN A 289 5.76 -7.81 14.68
N GLU A 290 5.33 -6.57 14.80
CA GLU A 290 4.30 -6.14 15.74
C GLU A 290 3.23 -5.30 15.06
N VAL A 291 2.02 -5.34 15.62
CA VAL A 291 1.00 -4.30 15.41
C VAL A 291 0.75 -3.58 16.72
N VAL A 292 0.77 -2.25 16.66
CA VAL A 292 0.66 -1.36 17.81
C VAL A 292 -0.65 -0.61 17.77
N GLY A 293 -1.37 -0.60 18.90
CA GLY A 293 -2.56 0.23 19.09
C GLY A 293 -2.20 1.52 19.83
N ILE A 294 -2.59 2.65 19.24
CA ILE A 294 -2.41 4.00 19.76
C ILE A 294 -3.78 4.60 20.03
N ASP A 295 -4.05 4.92 21.29
CA ASP A 295 -5.23 5.64 21.70
C ASP A 295 -5.11 7.12 21.30
N LEU A 296 -6.09 7.60 20.53
CA LEU A 296 -6.19 8.99 20.09
C LEU A 296 -7.29 9.76 20.83
N GLY A 297 -8.06 9.10 21.72
CA GLY A 297 -9.21 9.66 22.41
C GLY A 297 -8.87 10.66 23.52
N GLY A 298 -7.66 10.58 24.06
CA GLY A 298 -7.16 11.51 25.09
C GLY A 298 -6.60 12.83 24.54
N ASP A 299 -6.06 13.64 25.44
CA ASP A 299 -5.40 14.91 25.09
C ASP A 299 -4.10 14.66 24.29
N GLU A 300 -3.39 13.59 24.60
CA GLU A 300 -2.17 13.18 23.91
C GLU A 300 -2.29 11.75 23.39
N PRO A 301 -1.84 11.46 22.16
CA PRO A 301 -1.76 10.11 21.62
C PRO A 301 -0.84 9.23 22.49
N ARG A 302 -1.26 8.01 22.79
CA ARG A 302 -0.43 7.08 23.59
C ARG A 302 -0.52 5.65 23.09
N VAL A 303 0.60 4.94 23.11
CA VAL A 303 0.64 3.50 22.84
C VAL A 303 -0.03 2.77 24.00
N ILE A 304 -1.06 1.97 23.68
CA ILE A 304 -1.84 1.21 24.68
C ILE A 304 -1.63 -0.30 24.59
N THR A 305 -1.16 -0.79 23.45
CA THR A 305 -0.92 -2.23 23.26
C THR A 305 0.08 -2.50 22.16
N ARG A 306 0.77 -3.64 22.26
CA ARG A 306 1.64 -4.23 21.23
C ARG A 306 1.32 -5.70 21.11
N LEU A 307 1.05 -6.18 19.91
CA LEU A 307 0.66 -7.55 19.64
C LEU A 307 1.62 -8.15 18.60
N PRO A 308 2.12 -9.39 18.79
CA PRO A 308 3.00 -10.04 17.83
C PRO A 308 2.22 -10.42 16.56
N THR A 309 2.84 -10.15 15.41
CA THR A 309 2.27 -10.46 14.10
C THR A 309 2.99 -11.63 13.43
N ILE A 310 2.42 -12.09 12.30
CA ILE A 310 3.15 -12.86 11.30
C ILE A 310 4.35 -12.07 10.80
N ARG A 311 5.33 -12.74 10.19
CA ARG A 311 6.53 -12.10 9.65
C ARG A 311 6.14 -11.14 8.52
N GLN A 312 6.82 -10.00 8.44
CA GLN A 312 6.64 -8.97 7.41
C GLN A 312 5.20 -8.41 7.36
N PRO A 313 4.71 -7.80 8.45
CA PRO A 313 3.35 -7.26 8.52
C PRO A 313 3.26 -5.93 7.74
N ASN A 314 3.13 -6.00 6.41
CA ASN A 314 3.15 -4.79 5.58
C ASN A 314 1.87 -3.96 5.71
N THR A 315 0.71 -4.61 5.79
CA THR A 315 -0.56 -3.89 5.82
C THR A 315 -1.47 -4.37 6.94
N VAL A 316 -2.34 -3.50 7.41
CA VAL A 316 -3.32 -3.78 8.45
C VAL A 316 -4.66 -3.16 8.11
N ALA A 317 -5.73 -3.86 8.44
CA ALA A 317 -7.09 -3.33 8.44
C ALA A 317 -7.74 -3.58 9.80
N VAL A 318 -8.77 -2.82 10.11
CA VAL A 318 -9.61 -3.01 11.30
C VAL A 318 -11.08 -3.01 10.91
N ASN A 319 -11.86 -3.92 11.48
CA ASN A 319 -13.31 -3.82 11.46
C ASN A 319 -13.74 -2.98 12.66
N PRO A 320 -14.24 -1.76 12.49
CA PRO A 320 -14.55 -0.87 13.60
C PRO A 320 -15.74 -1.34 14.45
N GLU A 321 -16.63 -2.20 13.95
CA GLU A 321 -17.75 -2.78 14.71
C GLU A 321 -17.22 -3.77 15.76
N THR A 322 -16.34 -4.68 15.34
CA THR A 322 -15.81 -5.72 16.21
C THR A 322 -14.52 -5.34 16.92
N GLY A 323 -13.73 -4.44 16.34
CA GLY A 323 -12.35 -4.12 16.73
C GLY A 323 -11.32 -5.13 16.25
N ARG A 324 -11.74 -6.18 15.51
CA ARG A 324 -10.83 -7.20 14.97
C ARG A 324 -9.91 -6.61 13.93
N LEU A 325 -8.64 -7.00 14.02
CA LEU A 325 -7.58 -6.62 13.08
C LEU A 325 -7.35 -7.72 12.06
N PHE A 326 -6.89 -7.30 10.89
CA PHE A 326 -6.45 -8.16 9.80
C PHE A 326 -5.10 -7.66 9.34
N VAL A 327 -4.05 -8.48 9.50
CA VAL A 327 -2.68 -8.11 9.11
C VAL A 327 -2.26 -9.00 7.96
N ALA A 328 -1.92 -8.41 6.82
CA ALA A 328 -1.45 -9.14 5.66
C ALA A 328 0.07 -9.17 5.56
N SER A 329 0.60 -10.30 5.10
CA SER A 329 2.03 -10.53 4.91
C SER A 329 2.33 -11.08 3.53
N PRO A 330 3.13 -10.37 2.72
CA PRO A 330 3.57 -10.88 1.43
C PRO A 330 4.52 -12.07 1.57
N THR A 331 5.29 -12.15 2.64
CA THR A 331 6.24 -13.23 2.90
C THR A 331 5.55 -14.54 3.26
N GLU A 332 4.49 -14.48 4.06
CA GLU A 332 3.77 -15.67 4.53
C GLU A 332 2.60 -16.06 3.60
N GLY A 333 2.19 -15.17 2.69
CA GLY A 333 1.00 -15.40 1.85
C GLY A 333 -0.27 -15.59 2.66
N ALA A 334 -0.40 -14.87 3.76
CA ALA A 334 -1.41 -15.08 4.78
C ALA A 334 -1.98 -13.77 5.31
N VAL A 335 -3.17 -13.87 5.89
CA VAL A 335 -3.78 -12.84 6.72
C VAL A 335 -3.90 -13.35 8.15
N GLN A 336 -3.46 -12.55 9.10
CA GLN A 336 -3.61 -12.82 10.52
C GLN A 336 -4.83 -12.09 11.06
N LEU A 337 -5.71 -12.81 11.75
CA LEU A 337 -6.89 -12.30 12.43
C LEU A 337 -6.59 -12.16 13.91
N ILE A 338 -6.72 -10.95 14.45
CA ILE A 338 -6.42 -10.65 15.86
C ILE A 338 -7.64 -10.01 16.50
N ASP A 339 -8.10 -10.53 17.63
CA ASP A 339 -9.03 -9.86 18.53
C ASP A 339 -8.23 -9.17 19.64
N PRO A 340 -8.01 -7.83 19.55
CA PRO A 340 -7.25 -7.12 20.54
C PRO A 340 -7.95 -7.17 21.91
N PRO A 341 -7.20 -7.14 23.03
CA PRO A 341 -7.81 -7.01 24.35
C PRO A 341 -8.77 -5.81 24.42
N ARG A 342 -9.91 -6.02 25.03
CA ARG A 342 -10.83 -4.91 25.32
C ARG A 342 -10.21 -4.07 26.43
N SER A 343 -9.80 -2.85 26.10
CA SER A 343 -9.31 -1.86 27.06
C SER A 343 -10.47 -1.03 27.58
#